data_6982b643beeb4fe671f7ee7ffb2813c1
#
_entry.id   6982b643beeb4fe671f7ee7ffb2813c1
#
_cell.length_a   1.000
_cell.length_b   1.000
_cell.length_c   1.000
_cell.angle_alpha   90.00
_cell.angle_beta   90.00
_cell.angle_gamma   90.00
#
_symmetry.space_group_name_H-M   'P 1'
#
loop_
_entity.id
_entity.type
_entity.pdbx_description
1 polymer ?
#
loop_
_entity_poly.entity_id
_entity_poly.type
_entity_poly.pdbx_seq_one_letter_code
_entity_poly.pdbx_strand_id
1 'polypeptide(L)'
;MGDGALDKLTLNNPLFATYVIAASLTILKAVAMSWLTVVRMVGVKGGYRSPEDIKKTPMNPAPDPAQLLPNERVERIRRIQMNDLESLPYFLVAGLLYILTQPSLLLAQWLLYGYVASRLLHFIAYLTGQIHEIRATFWTVGSLILIFMTVRTLISAVGA
;
A
#
# COMPACT_ATOMS: atom_id res chain seq x y z
N MET A 1 -13.30 36.14 -0.48
CA MET A 1 -13.44 35.18 -1.57
C MET A 1 -12.25 34.21 -1.55
N GLY A 2 -12.05 33.43 -0.52
CA GLY A 2 -10.91 32.54 -0.34
C GLY A 2 -11.21 31.26 0.45
N ASP A 3 -12.38 31.17 1.07
CA ASP A 3 -12.64 30.11 2.06
C ASP A 3 -13.09 28.77 1.47
N GLY A 4 -13.65 28.76 0.27
CA GLY A 4 -14.31 27.55 -0.27
C GLY A 4 -13.39 26.40 -0.69
N ALA A 5 -12.11 26.60 -0.94
CA ALA A 5 -11.20 25.52 -1.34
C ALA A 5 -10.57 24.82 -0.12
N LEU A 6 -10.20 25.58 0.91
CA LEU A 6 -9.65 25.05 2.15
C LEU A 6 -10.70 24.29 2.96
N ASP A 7 -11.97 24.70 2.91
CA ASP A 7 -13.08 24.03 3.58
C ASP A 7 -13.30 22.59 3.03
N LYS A 8 -12.88 22.31 1.81
CA LYS A 8 -12.95 20.96 1.21
C LYS A 8 -11.91 20.01 1.77
N LEU A 9 -10.79 20.52 2.29
CA LEU A 9 -9.66 19.74 2.81
C LEU A 9 -9.64 19.73 4.35
N THR A 10 -10.79 19.66 4.98
CA THR A 10 -10.95 19.57 6.44
C THR A 10 -11.52 18.22 6.83
N LEU A 11 -11.19 17.74 8.03
CA LEU A 11 -11.74 16.47 8.54
C LEU A 11 -13.25 16.52 8.79
N ASN A 12 -13.84 17.70 8.84
CA ASN A 12 -15.29 17.87 8.90
C ASN A 12 -15.97 17.61 7.55
N ASN A 13 -15.21 17.63 6.44
CA ASN A 13 -15.72 17.24 5.13
C ASN A 13 -15.71 15.71 5.01
N PRO A 14 -16.87 15.03 4.85
CA PRO A 14 -16.93 13.58 4.81
C PRO A 14 -16.13 12.93 3.66
N LEU A 15 -15.99 13.60 2.51
CA LEU A 15 -15.17 13.11 1.39
C LEU A 15 -13.70 13.12 1.76
N PHE A 16 -13.21 14.23 2.33
CA PHE A 16 -11.82 14.33 2.76
C PHE A 16 -11.52 13.36 3.91
N ALA A 17 -12.43 13.25 4.89
CA ALA A 17 -12.28 12.29 5.99
C ALA A 17 -12.20 10.85 5.48
N THR A 18 -13.04 10.46 4.50
CA THR A 18 -13.00 9.14 3.86
C THR A 18 -11.64 8.90 3.21
N TYR A 19 -11.11 9.88 2.47
CA TYR A 19 -9.80 9.77 1.86
C TYR A 19 -8.69 9.65 2.92
N VAL A 20 -8.70 10.48 3.95
CA VAL A 20 -7.68 10.45 5.01
C VAL A 20 -7.64 9.09 5.70
N ILE A 21 -8.80 8.50 6.00
CA ILE A 21 -8.89 7.15 6.58
C ILE A 21 -8.26 6.12 5.65
N ALA A 22 -8.68 6.09 4.38
CA ALA A 22 -8.17 5.13 3.39
C ALA A 22 -6.67 5.29 3.16
N ALA A 23 -6.18 6.53 3.03
CA ALA A 23 -4.76 6.85 2.87
C ALA A 23 -3.95 6.40 4.09
N SER A 24 -4.42 6.71 5.30
CA SER A 24 -3.75 6.31 6.55
C SER A 24 -3.64 4.79 6.69
N LEU A 25 -4.72 4.05 6.44
CA LEU A 25 -4.71 2.58 6.46
C LEU A 25 -3.70 2.01 5.45
N THR A 26 -3.63 2.61 4.27
CA THR A 26 -2.71 2.23 3.20
C THR A 26 -1.25 2.48 3.60
N ILE A 27 -0.96 3.65 4.17
CA ILE A 27 0.38 4.01 4.68
C ILE A 27 0.79 3.09 5.82
N LEU A 28 -0.10 2.85 6.80
CA LEU A 28 0.16 1.95 7.91
C LEU A 28 0.47 0.53 7.43
N LYS A 29 -0.27 0.05 6.43
CA LYS A 29 0.03 -1.25 5.81
C LYS A 29 1.42 -1.26 5.17
N ALA A 30 1.81 -0.21 4.44
CA ALA A 30 3.14 -0.13 3.81
C ALA A 30 4.27 -0.14 4.86
N VAL A 31 4.12 0.62 5.94
CA VAL A 31 5.07 0.62 7.07
C VAL A 31 5.13 -0.75 7.74
N ALA A 32 3.98 -1.40 7.93
CA ALA A 32 3.93 -2.75 8.51
C ALA A 32 4.71 -3.79 7.68
N MET A 33 4.80 -3.64 6.34
CA MET A 33 5.60 -4.55 5.51
C MET A 33 7.10 -4.46 5.83
N SER A 34 7.61 -3.25 6.09
CA SER A 34 9.01 -3.07 6.52
C SER A 34 9.28 -3.75 7.85
N TRP A 35 8.41 -3.55 8.84
CA TRP A 35 8.53 -4.23 10.13
C TRP A 35 8.41 -5.75 10.01
N LEU A 36 7.48 -6.25 9.20
CA LEU A 36 7.30 -7.67 8.98
C LEU A 36 8.53 -8.30 8.31
N THR A 37 9.21 -7.57 7.42
CA THR A 37 10.49 -8.00 6.83
C THR A 37 11.54 -8.19 7.91
N VAL A 38 11.72 -7.21 8.80
CA VAL A 38 12.68 -7.31 9.92
C VAL A 38 12.34 -8.48 10.84
N VAL A 39 11.08 -8.60 11.25
CA VAL A 39 10.62 -9.72 12.10
C VAL A 39 10.90 -11.07 11.46
N ARG A 40 10.68 -11.19 10.15
CA ARG A 40 10.99 -12.43 9.42
C ARG A 40 12.49 -12.70 9.34
N MET A 41 13.31 -11.68 9.03
CA MET A 41 14.77 -11.82 9.00
C MET A 41 15.33 -12.30 10.34
N VAL A 42 14.89 -11.69 11.44
CA VAL A 42 15.30 -12.10 12.81
C VAL A 42 14.82 -13.53 13.11
N GLY A 43 13.57 -13.84 12.78
CA GLY A 43 12.99 -15.17 13.07
C GLY A 43 13.62 -16.32 12.30
N VAL A 44 14.09 -16.09 11.04
CA VAL A 44 14.79 -17.13 10.25
C VAL A 44 16.30 -17.02 10.36
N LYS A 45 16.82 -16.00 11.07
CA LYS A 45 18.25 -15.69 11.18
C LYS A 45 18.94 -15.65 9.82
N GLY A 46 18.33 -14.94 8.85
CA GLY A 46 18.87 -14.90 7.48
C GLY A 46 18.04 -14.02 6.55
N GLY A 47 18.41 -14.04 5.27
CA GLY A 47 17.81 -13.17 4.26
C GLY A 47 18.27 -11.72 4.40
N TYR A 48 19.41 -11.47 5.06
CA TYR A 48 20.05 -10.16 5.10
C TYR A 48 20.52 -9.78 3.71
N ARG A 49 20.69 -8.48 3.45
CA ARG A 49 21.14 -7.97 2.13
C ARG A 49 22.44 -7.19 2.23
N SER A 50 22.77 -6.71 3.41
CA SER A 50 23.96 -5.90 3.65
C SER A 50 25.02 -6.74 4.37
N PRO A 51 26.28 -6.78 3.88
CA PRO A 51 27.36 -7.50 4.55
C PRO A 51 27.56 -7.07 6.00
N GLU A 52 27.18 -5.84 6.35
CA GLU A 52 27.28 -5.30 7.69
C GLU A 52 26.33 -6.00 8.67
N ASP A 53 25.24 -6.60 8.18
CA ASP A 53 24.22 -7.25 9.00
C ASP A 53 24.71 -8.60 9.59
N ILE A 54 25.79 -9.18 9.04
CA ILE A 54 26.41 -10.41 9.53
C ILE A 54 27.53 -10.17 10.55
N LYS A 55 27.58 -8.99 11.17
CA LYS A 55 28.47 -8.74 12.31
C LYS A 55 27.84 -9.28 13.59
N LYS A 56 28.75 -9.65 14.53
CA LYS A 56 28.30 -10.12 15.84
C LYS A 56 27.63 -8.98 16.62
N THR A 57 26.34 -9.14 16.92
CA THR A 57 25.52 -8.19 17.69
C THR A 57 24.62 -8.96 18.65
N PRO A 58 23.94 -8.29 19.61
CA PRO A 58 22.93 -8.95 20.45
C PRO A 58 21.81 -9.60 19.62
N MET A 59 21.46 -9.03 18.46
CA MET A 59 20.43 -9.59 17.56
C MET A 59 20.98 -10.70 16.65
N ASN A 60 22.28 -10.74 16.40
CA ASN A 60 22.95 -11.77 15.64
C ASN A 60 24.21 -12.26 16.39
N PRO A 61 24.06 -13.08 17.44
CA PRO A 61 25.17 -13.54 18.28
C PRO A 61 26.09 -14.54 17.57
N ALA A 62 25.60 -15.21 16.52
CA ALA A 62 26.32 -16.20 15.73
C ALA A 62 26.22 -15.84 14.23
N PRO A 63 27.02 -14.84 13.75
CA PRO A 63 27.02 -14.43 12.35
C PRO A 63 27.58 -15.55 11.46
N ASP A 64 26.93 -15.73 10.30
CA ASP A 64 27.31 -16.70 9.26
C ASP A 64 27.12 -16.06 7.89
N PRO A 65 28.09 -16.15 6.96
CA PRO A 65 27.93 -15.67 5.57
C PRO A 65 26.69 -16.24 4.87
N ALA A 66 26.22 -17.43 5.21
CA ALA A 66 24.99 -18.03 4.68
C ALA A 66 23.74 -17.20 4.99
N GLN A 67 23.76 -16.33 5.98
CA GLN A 67 22.66 -15.43 6.32
C GLN A 67 22.39 -14.37 5.23
N LEU A 68 23.33 -14.13 4.32
CA LEU A 68 23.15 -13.25 3.16
C LEU A 68 22.41 -13.95 2.00
N LEU A 69 22.26 -15.27 2.05
CA LEU A 69 21.53 -15.98 1.01
C LEU A 69 20.04 -15.63 1.07
N PRO A 70 19.37 -15.54 -0.10
CA PRO A 70 17.92 -15.29 -0.15
C PRO A 70 17.15 -16.33 0.66
N ASN A 71 16.23 -15.86 1.50
CA ASN A 71 15.32 -16.72 2.25
C ASN A 71 13.88 -16.48 1.76
N GLU A 72 13.21 -17.54 1.29
CA GLU A 72 11.88 -17.42 0.67
C GLU A 72 10.84 -16.76 1.59
N ARG A 73 10.91 -16.98 2.90
CA ARG A 73 9.97 -16.36 3.86
C ARG A 73 10.18 -14.85 3.95
N VAL A 74 11.41 -14.37 3.79
CA VAL A 74 11.76 -12.95 3.78
C VAL A 74 11.47 -12.33 2.42
N GLU A 75 11.90 -13.00 1.34
CA GLU A 75 11.70 -12.52 -0.03
C GLU A 75 10.21 -12.42 -0.39
N ARG A 76 9.36 -13.26 0.18
CA ARG A 76 7.90 -13.16 0.02
C ARG A 76 7.36 -11.83 0.53
N ILE A 77 7.80 -11.35 1.70
CA ILE A 77 7.37 -10.05 2.24
C ILE A 77 7.91 -8.91 1.38
N ARG A 78 9.15 -9.01 0.91
CA ARG A 78 9.75 -8.02 0.01
C ARG A 78 9.01 -7.91 -1.31
N ARG A 79 8.57 -9.04 -1.89
CA ARG A 79 7.73 -9.02 -3.11
C ARG A 79 6.38 -8.34 -2.87
N ILE A 80 5.75 -8.55 -1.70
CA ILE A 80 4.53 -7.83 -1.34
C ILE A 80 4.80 -6.33 -1.26
N GLN A 81 5.88 -5.93 -0.58
CA GLN A 81 6.28 -4.53 -0.45
C GLN A 81 6.55 -3.87 -1.80
N MET A 82 7.25 -4.55 -2.71
CA MET A 82 7.48 -4.02 -4.06
C MET A 82 6.16 -3.81 -4.82
N ASN A 83 5.25 -4.78 -4.79
CA ASN A 83 3.91 -4.62 -5.38
C ASN A 83 3.12 -3.46 -4.77
N ASP A 84 3.30 -3.19 -3.48
CA ASP A 84 2.68 -2.03 -2.84
C ASP A 84 3.29 -0.73 -3.38
N LEU A 85 4.61 -0.63 -3.47
CA LEU A 85 5.29 0.56 -4.00
C LEU A 85 4.91 0.89 -5.45
N GLU A 86 4.51 -0.11 -6.24
CA GLU A 86 4.03 0.07 -7.61
C GLU A 86 2.61 0.68 -7.69
N SER A 87 1.84 0.71 -6.62
CA SER A 87 0.45 1.17 -6.67
C SER A 87 0.07 2.18 -5.58
N LEU A 88 0.65 2.11 -4.39
CA LEU A 88 0.31 2.98 -3.27
C LEU A 88 0.55 4.47 -3.53
N PRO A 89 1.69 4.89 -4.12
CA PRO A 89 1.90 6.31 -4.42
C PRO A 89 0.84 6.85 -5.39
N TYR A 90 0.47 6.06 -6.39
CA TYR A 90 -0.59 6.43 -7.33
C TYR A 90 -1.94 6.55 -6.66
N PHE A 91 -2.27 5.63 -5.73
CA PHE A 91 -3.51 5.71 -4.96
C PHE A 91 -3.58 6.97 -4.10
N LEU A 92 -2.51 7.33 -3.41
CA LEU A 92 -2.50 8.52 -2.57
C LEU A 92 -2.75 9.79 -3.40
N VAL A 93 -2.11 9.91 -4.56
CA VAL A 93 -2.29 11.06 -5.44
C VAL A 93 -3.66 11.01 -6.13
N ALA A 94 -4.01 9.91 -6.78
CA ALA A 94 -5.27 9.80 -7.51
C ALA A 94 -6.49 9.91 -6.60
N GLY A 95 -6.44 9.34 -5.39
CA GLY A 95 -7.50 9.46 -4.39
C GLY A 95 -7.73 10.89 -3.95
N LEU A 96 -6.65 11.63 -3.66
CA LEU A 96 -6.73 13.04 -3.30
C LEU A 96 -7.33 13.88 -4.45
N LEU A 97 -6.81 13.72 -5.66
CA LEU A 97 -7.32 14.45 -6.83
C LEU A 97 -8.78 14.10 -7.12
N TYR A 98 -9.16 12.84 -6.95
CA TYR A 98 -10.52 12.39 -7.19
C TYR A 98 -11.53 13.03 -6.23
N ILE A 99 -11.24 13.11 -4.93
CA ILE A 99 -12.18 13.73 -3.98
C ILE A 99 -12.37 15.24 -4.23
N LEU A 100 -11.37 15.91 -4.84
CA LEU A 100 -11.50 17.32 -5.22
C LEU A 100 -12.52 17.54 -6.33
N THR A 101 -12.86 16.50 -7.12
CA THR A 101 -13.94 16.56 -8.11
C THR A 101 -15.34 16.49 -7.49
N GLN A 102 -15.43 16.38 -6.16
CA GLN A 102 -16.68 16.31 -5.39
C GLN A 102 -17.63 15.19 -5.86
N PRO A 103 -17.16 13.94 -5.91
CA PRO A 103 -18.04 12.80 -6.22
C PRO A 103 -19.05 12.58 -5.09
N SER A 104 -20.09 11.76 -5.33
CA SER A 104 -20.98 11.35 -4.25
C SER A 104 -20.20 10.60 -3.16
N LEU A 105 -20.53 10.84 -1.89
CA LEU A 105 -19.83 10.24 -0.76
C LEU A 105 -19.84 8.70 -0.84
N LEU A 106 -20.99 8.12 -1.20
CA LEU A 106 -21.13 6.67 -1.31
C LEU A 106 -20.16 6.09 -2.35
N LEU A 107 -20.05 6.72 -3.53
CA LEU A 107 -19.12 6.26 -4.56
C LEU A 107 -17.67 6.41 -4.12
N ALA A 108 -17.32 7.52 -3.46
CA ALA A 108 -15.98 7.73 -2.92
C ALA A 108 -15.62 6.65 -1.87
N GLN A 109 -16.55 6.31 -0.97
CA GLN A 109 -16.36 5.25 0.02
C GLN A 109 -16.13 3.88 -0.63
N TRP A 110 -16.94 3.50 -1.62
CA TRP A 110 -16.76 2.24 -2.34
C TRP A 110 -15.40 2.15 -3.05
N LEU A 111 -14.95 3.23 -3.69
CA LEU A 111 -13.69 3.24 -4.41
C LEU A 111 -12.50 3.25 -3.43
N LEU A 112 -12.48 4.15 -2.47
CA LEU A 112 -11.35 4.32 -1.57
C LEU A 112 -11.20 3.12 -0.62
N TYR A 113 -12.29 2.67 0.02
CA TYR A 113 -12.23 1.48 0.88
C TYR A 113 -12.12 0.19 0.08
N GLY A 114 -12.71 0.12 -1.11
CA GLY A 114 -12.55 -1.00 -2.04
C GLY A 114 -11.08 -1.18 -2.46
N TYR A 115 -10.36 -0.10 -2.72
CA TYR A 115 -8.93 -0.16 -2.96
C TYR A 115 -8.18 -0.73 -1.75
N VAL A 116 -8.40 -0.19 -0.55
CA VAL A 116 -7.78 -0.69 0.68
C VAL A 116 -8.06 -2.17 0.88
N ALA A 117 -9.32 -2.59 0.72
CA ALA A 117 -9.72 -4.00 0.84
C ALA A 117 -9.00 -4.87 -0.19
N SER A 118 -8.91 -4.44 -1.45
CA SER A 118 -8.20 -5.18 -2.50
C SER A 118 -6.72 -5.38 -2.16
N ARG A 119 -6.05 -4.37 -1.58
CA ARG A 119 -4.64 -4.45 -1.18
C ARG A 119 -4.42 -5.33 0.05
N LEU A 120 -5.38 -5.37 0.99
CA LEU A 120 -5.35 -6.29 2.12
C LEU A 120 -5.56 -7.75 1.67
N LEU A 121 -6.53 -8.00 0.80
CA LEU A 121 -6.78 -9.34 0.24
C LEU A 121 -5.59 -9.82 -0.60
N HIS A 122 -4.98 -8.94 -1.40
CA HIS A 122 -3.74 -9.25 -2.12
C HIS A 122 -2.60 -9.63 -1.16
N PHE A 123 -2.43 -8.89 -0.08
CA PHE A 123 -1.45 -9.21 0.97
C PHE A 123 -1.71 -10.60 1.57
N ILE A 124 -2.95 -10.90 1.95
CA ILE A 124 -3.33 -12.20 2.52
C ILE A 124 -3.06 -13.33 1.51
N ALA A 125 -3.45 -13.14 0.24
CA ALA A 125 -3.22 -14.12 -0.82
C ALA A 125 -1.72 -14.41 -1.02
N TYR A 126 -0.87 -13.37 -0.97
CA TYR A 126 0.57 -13.54 -1.04
C TYR A 126 1.13 -14.25 0.20
N LEU A 127 0.70 -13.83 1.38
CA LEU A 127 1.20 -14.36 2.65
C LEU A 127 0.86 -15.85 2.80
N THR A 128 -0.33 -16.27 2.35
CA THR A 128 -0.80 -17.66 2.39
C THR A 128 -0.31 -18.50 1.19
N GLY A 129 0.47 -17.90 0.28
CA GLY A 129 1.04 -18.63 -0.85
C GLY A 129 0.04 -19.05 -1.93
N GLN A 130 -1.03 -18.25 -2.11
CA GLN A 130 -2.02 -18.51 -3.16
C GLN A 130 -1.41 -18.44 -4.57
N ILE A 131 -2.04 -19.11 -5.52
CA ILE A 131 -1.65 -19.14 -6.94
C ILE A 131 -1.69 -17.74 -7.56
N HIS A 132 -1.04 -17.60 -8.71
CA HIS A 132 -0.90 -16.29 -9.39
C HIS A 132 -2.25 -15.64 -9.68
N GLU A 133 -3.22 -16.40 -10.17
CA GLU A 133 -4.53 -15.92 -10.61
C GLU A 133 -5.31 -15.26 -9.45
N ILE A 134 -5.27 -15.84 -8.25
CA ILE A 134 -5.93 -15.27 -7.06
C ILE A 134 -5.27 -13.94 -6.68
N ARG A 135 -3.94 -13.90 -6.68
CA ARG A 135 -3.18 -12.67 -6.38
C ARG A 135 -3.44 -11.59 -7.42
N ALA A 136 -3.40 -11.97 -8.71
CA ALA A 136 -3.66 -11.09 -9.84
C ALA A 136 -5.08 -10.51 -9.80
N THR A 137 -6.09 -11.29 -9.41
CA THR A 137 -7.47 -10.81 -9.28
C THR A 137 -7.56 -9.63 -8.30
N PHE A 138 -7.01 -9.75 -7.10
CA PHE A 138 -7.04 -8.66 -6.12
C PHE A 138 -6.22 -7.46 -6.57
N TRP A 139 -5.09 -7.67 -7.23
CA TRP A 139 -4.30 -6.59 -7.82
C TRP A 139 -5.08 -5.86 -8.92
N THR A 140 -5.74 -6.60 -9.80
CA THR A 140 -6.53 -6.04 -10.90
C THR A 140 -7.69 -5.18 -10.39
N VAL A 141 -8.42 -5.64 -9.35
CA VAL A 141 -9.48 -4.83 -8.74
C VAL A 141 -8.95 -3.48 -8.26
N GLY A 142 -7.83 -3.46 -7.53
CA GLY A 142 -7.21 -2.21 -7.08
C GLY A 142 -6.77 -1.32 -8.25
N SER A 143 -6.21 -1.91 -9.30
CA SER A 143 -5.77 -1.21 -10.51
C SER A 143 -6.94 -0.58 -11.27
N LEU A 144 -8.06 -1.29 -11.43
CA LEU A 144 -9.27 -0.75 -12.08
C LEU A 144 -9.87 0.41 -11.29
N ILE A 145 -9.85 0.36 -9.97
CA ILE A 145 -10.27 1.47 -9.11
C ILE A 145 -9.39 2.70 -9.37
N LEU A 146 -8.07 2.54 -9.43
CA LEU A 146 -7.14 3.63 -9.73
C LEU A 146 -7.40 4.24 -11.12
N ILE A 147 -7.57 3.40 -12.13
CA ILE A 147 -7.87 3.84 -13.49
C ILE A 147 -9.18 4.64 -13.50
N PHE A 148 -10.23 4.13 -12.86
CA PHE A 148 -11.52 4.82 -12.79
C PHE A 148 -11.39 6.20 -12.13
N MET A 149 -10.77 6.29 -10.95
CA MET A 149 -10.57 7.56 -10.25
C MET A 149 -9.77 8.55 -11.10
N THR A 150 -8.69 8.10 -11.72
CA THR A 150 -7.82 8.95 -12.54
C THR A 150 -8.54 9.45 -13.79
N VAL A 151 -9.25 8.57 -14.51
CA VAL A 151 -10.02 8.95 -15.72
C VAL A 151 -11.14 9.93 -15.36
N ARG A 152 -11.88 9.68 -14.29
CA ARG A 152 -12.94 10.60 -13.82
C ARG A 152 -12.39 11.97 -13.46
N THR A 153 -11.24 12.02 -12.80
CA THR A 153 -10.56 13.27 -12.47
C THR A 153 -10.12 14.01 -13.72
N LEU A 154 -9.54 13.31 -14.70
CA LEU A 154 -9.12 13.90 -15.98
C LEU A 154 -10.30 14.49 -16.74
N ILE A 155 -11.40 13.74 -16.88
CA ILE A 155 -12.63 14.22 -17.53
C ILE A 155 -13.16 15.48 -16.84
N SER A 156 -13.19 15.49 -15.50
CA SER A 156 -13.62 16.65 -14.73
C SER A 156 -12.72 17.87 -14.94
N ALA A 157 -11.41 17.67 -15.06
CA ALA A 157 -10.46 18.76 -15.27
C ALA A 157 -10.50 19.34 -16.68
N VAL A 158 -10.78 18.51 -17.70
CA VAL A 158 -10.88 18.97 -19.12
C VAL A 158 -12.23 19.62 -19.39
N GLY A 159 -13.28 19.25 -18.66
CA GLY A 159 -14.63 19.78 -18.81
C GLY A 159 -14.95 20.99 -17.93
N ALA A 160 -14.00 21.46 -17.12
CA ALA A 160 -14.13 22.64 -16.26
C ALA A 160 -13.66 23.91 -16.97
#